data_bb4f21727df95db3865b4ce6623b7fb7
#
_entry.id   bb4f21727df95db3865b4ce6623b7fb7
#
_cell.length_a   1.000
_cell.length_b   1.000
_cell.length_c   1.000
_cell.angle_alpha   90.00
_cell.angle_beta   90.00
_cell.angle_gamma   90.00
#
_symmetry.space_group_name_H-M   'P 1'
#
loop_
_entity.id
_entity.type
_entity.pdbx_description
1 polymer ?
#
loop_
_entity_poly.entity_id
_entity_poly.type
_entity_poly.pdbx_seq_one_letter_code
_entity_poly.pdbx_strand_id
1 'polypeptide(L)'
;MKRDDTLWKGILEDLFDDFLRFVYPNADEIFDMARGFEFLDKELEDIFPQTDEENIRYVDKLVKVWLKDGTEEWILIHIEVQGQPVKIFPERMYIYNYRLRDKFNRKITAWAILADRNKKFLPTHYKESYLGTTIFYEFNMLKIINQDEEALRRMENPFAIVVLTVLLALKKTKTNEIELIDLKMDLVKELMKRKIEKKKIKALMNFLQYYVRFNSENTLIFEKKLEQFKGKTYPMGIEELLLHQAETKGEKRGEKRGEKRGEKRGEKRGEKLAEKLITEAIRNARLKGASIEFIADVFNLSVEKVREILDKMDIE
;
A
#
# COMPACT_ATOMS: atom_id res chain seq x y z
N MET A 1 -3.49 -7.05 -2.19
CA MET A 1 -2.37 -7.96 -1.89
C MET A 1 -1.02 -7.28 -2.01
N LYS A 2 -0.47 -6.90 -3.19
CA LYS A 2 0.82 -6.15 -3.31
C LYS A 2 0.92 -4.88 -2.44
N ARG A 3 -0.20 -4.29 -2.07
CA ARG A 3 -0.28 -3.05 -1.31
C ARG A 3 -0.16 -3.23 0.20
N ASP A 4 -0.62 -4.34 0.74
CA ASP A 4 -0.55 -4.62 2.17
C ASP A 4 0.90 -4.97 2.56
N ASP A 5 1.62 -5.69 1.69
CA ASP A 5 3.06 -5.96 1.83
C ASP A 5 3.87 -4.66 1.93
N THR A 6 3.61 -3.72 1.00
CA THR A 6 4.31 -2.42 1.00
C THR A 6 4.01 -1.59 2.24
N LEU A 7 2.77 -1.64 2.75
CA LEU A 7 2.38 -0.94 3.98
C LEU A 7 3.11 -1.49 5.20
N TRP A 8 3.18 -2.82 5.34
CA TRP A 8 3.88 -3.45 6.44
C TRP A 8 5.39 -3.22 6.38
N LYS A 9 5.99 -3.34 5.20
CA LYS A 9 7.42 -3.03 5.01
C LYS A 9 7.72 -1.58 5.43
N GLY A 10 6.94 -0.63 4.94
CA GLY A 10 7.14 0.79 5.25
C GLY A 10 6.93 1.12 6.73
N ILE A 11 5.87 0.59 7.36
CA ILE A 11 5.61 0.89 8.78
C ILE A 11 6.65 0.27 9.71
N LEU A 12 7.19 -0.91 9.36
CA LEU A 12 8.30 -1.50 10.10
C LEU A 12 9.59 -0.68 9.98
N GLU A 13 9.88 -0.11 8.80
CA GLU A 13 11.04 0.77 8.62
C GLU A 13 10.91 2.06 9.43
N ASP A 14 9.72 2.67 9.41
CA ASP A 14 9.47 3.93 10.11
C ASP A 14 9.37 3.79 11.65
N LEU A 15 9.01 2.60 12.16
CA LEU A 15 8.74 2.33 13.58
C LEU A 15 9.51 1.12 14.13
N PHE A 16 10.69 0.83 13.60
CA PHE A 16 11.41 -0.38 13.99
C PHE A 16 11.90 -0.36 15.43
N ASP A 17 12.33 0.79 15.93
CA ASP A 17 12.67 1.00 17.33
C ASP A 17 11.45 0.80 18.25
N ASP A 18 10.27 1.26 17.84
CA ASP A 18 9.03 1.06 18.58
C ASP A 18 8.56 -0.39 18.52
N PHE A 19 8.77 -1.08 17.38
CA PHE A 19 8.53 -2.52 17.27
C PHE A 19 9.41 -3.28 18.27
N LEU A 20 10.70 -3.00 18.35
CA LEU A 20 11.59 -3.64 19.32
C LEU A 20 11.11 -3.42 20.76
N ARG A 21 10.76 -2.17 21.12
CA ARG A 21 10.20 -1.86 22.46
C ARG A 21 8.84 -2.51 22.71
N PHE A 22 8.10 -2.81 21.66
CA PHE A 22 6.81 -3.50 21.78
C PHE A 22 6.97 -4.98 22.08
N VAL A 23 7.96 -5.64 21.47
CA VAL A 23 8.17 -7.10 21.59
C VAL A 23 9.20 -7.48 22.66
N TYR A 24 10.07 -6.55 23.05
CA TYR A 24 11.05 -6.72 24.12
C TYR A 24 10.84 -5.64 25.21
N PRO A 25 10.32 -5.99 26.39
CA PRO A 25 10.06 -4.99 27.45
C PRO A 25 11.30 -4.20 27.88
N ASN A 26 12.48 -4.81 27.78
CA ASN A 26 13.78 -4.22 28.11
C ASN A 26 14.61 -3.87 26.86
N ALA A 27 13.96 -3.53 25.73
CA ALA A 27 14.64 -3.26 24.47
C ALA A 27 15.74 -2.19 24.58
N ASP A 28 15.51 -1.12 25.33
CA ASP A 28 16.49 -0.03 25.51
C ASP A 28 17.71 -0.44 26.36
N GLU A 29 17.65 -1.54 27.09
CA GLU A 29 18.76 -2.15 27.81
C GLU A 29 19.55 -3.10 26.90
N ILE A 30 18.88 -3.77 25.98
CA ILE A 30 19.46 -4.77 25.06
C ILE A 30 20.08 -4.11 23.84
N PHE A 31 19.31 -3.25 23.15
CA PHE A 31 19.69 -2.72 21.82
C PHE A 31 20.26 -1.30 21.93
N ASP A 32 21.28 -1.01 21.12
CA ASP A 32 21.77 0.34 20.90
C ASP A 32 20.89 1.09 19.87
N MET A 33 19.77 1.64 20.38
CA MET A 33 18.81 2.38 19.55
C MET A 33 19.43 3.62 18.87
N ALA A 34 20.47 4.23 19.48
CA ALA A 34 21.10 5.43 18.97
C ALA A 34 21.94 5.13 17.71
N ARG A 35 22.46 3.93 17.59
CA ARG A 35 23.23 3.49 16.43
C ARG A 35 22.36 3.29 15.19
N GLY A 36 21.04 3.11 15.37
CA GLY A 36 20.07 2.87 14.30
C GLY A 36 20.05 1.42 13.85
N PHE A 37 19.46 1.20 12.66
CA PHE A 37 19.18 -0.12 12.10
C PHE A 37 19.56 -0.15 10.63
N GLU A 38 20.00 -1.31 10.13
CA GLU A 38 20.29 -1.53 8.71
C GLU A 38 19.34 -2.58 8.15
N PHE A 39 18.54 -2.20 7.15
CA PHE A 39 17.60 -3.11 6.48
C PHE A 39 18.31 -3.85 5.36
N LEU A 40 18.34 -5.20 5.45
CA LEU A 40 19.05 -6.11 4.58
C LEU A 40 18.10 -6.77 3.56
N ASP A 41 17.27 -5.96 2.88
CA ASP A 41 16.24 -6.47 1.95
C ASP A 41 16.89 -7.12 0.72
N LYS A 42 18.02 -6.61 0.24
CA LYS A 42 18.75 -7.18 -0.90
C LYS A 42 19.33 -8.56 -0.58
N GLU A 43 19.92 -8.70 0.61
CA GLU A 43 20.45 -9.97 1.10
C GLU A 43 19.34 -11.02 1.23
N LEU A 44 18.14 -10.60 1.61
CA LEU A 44 16.98 -11.48 1.69
C LEU A 44 16.47 -11.88 0.29
N GLU A 45 16.38 -10.93 -0.64
CA GLU A 45 15.99 -11.18 -2.04
C GLU A 45 16.97 -12.11 -2.76
N ASP A 46 18.26 -11.99 -2.52
CA ASP A 46 19.30 -12.86 -3.09
C ASP A 46 19.18 -14.33 -2.67
N ILE A 47 18.59 -14.59 -1.50
CA ILE A 47 18.36 -15.96 -1.00
C ILE A 47 16.99 -16.49 -1.44
N PHE A 48 16.01 -15.61 -1.53
CA PHE A 48 14.61 -15.90 -1.85
C PHE A 48 14.14 -15.02 -3.02
N PRO A 49 14.61 -15.29 -4.26
CA PRO A 49 14.14 -14.56 -5.42
C PRO A 49 12.62 -14.70 -5.54
N GLN A 50 11.93 -13.58 -5.79
CA GLN A 50 10.49 -13.59 -6.02
C GLN A 50 10.20 -14.31 -7.36
N THR A 51 9.82 -15.58 -7.31
CA THR A 51 9.32 -16.30 -8.47
C THR A 51 7.81 -16.07 -8.58
N ASP A 52 7.31 -15.81 -9.78
CA ASP A 52 5.90 -15.49 -10.04
C ASP A 52 4.91 -16.65 -9.78
N GLU A 53 5.40 -17.84 -9.47
CA GLU A 53 4.60 -19.07 -9.36
C GLU A 53 3.97 -19.31 -7.98
N GLU A 54 4.43 -18.66 -6.93
CA GLU A 54 3.82 -18.80 -5.60
C GLU A 54 2.90 -17.61 -5.30
N ASN A 55 1.59 -17.82 -5.43
CA ASN A 55 0.54 -16.84 -5.14
C ASN A 55 0.45 -16.41 -3.66
N ILE A 56 1.38 -16.82 -2.80
CA ILE A 56 1.40 -16.50 -1.38
C ILE A 56 2.57 -15.55 -1.14
N ARG A 57 2.26 -14.25 -1.06
CA ARG A 57 3.25 -13.20 -0.80
C ARG A 57 3.36 -12.97 0.69
N TYR A 58 4.57 -13.07 1.18
CA TYR A 58 4.91 -12.79 2.56
C TYR A 58 5.68 -11.48 2.63
N VAL A 59 5.40 -10.71 3.66
CA VAL A 59 6.18 -9.51 3.96
C VAL A 59 7.33 -9.95 4.84
N ASP A 60 8.51 -10.05 4.26
CA ASP A 60 9.71 -10.41 5.02
C ASP A 60 10.65 -9.21 5.12
N LYS A 61 11.20 -8.99 6.30
CA LYS A 61 12.24 -8.00 6.58
C LYS A 61 13.39 -8.66 7.33
N LEU A 62 14.60 -8.41 6.85
CA LEU A 62 15.82 -8.77 7.56
C LEU A 62 16.49 -7.49 8.03
N VAL A 63 16.73 -7.38 9.33
CA VAL A 63 17.25 -6.15 9.93
C VAL A 63 18.48 -6.45 10.79
N LYS A 64 19.56 -5.75 10.53
CA LYS A 64 20.73 -5.74 11.38
C LYS A 64 20.55 -4.72 12.49
N VAL A 65 20.80 -5.15 13.70
CA VAL A 65 20.75 -4.34 14.93
C VAL A 65 22.04 -4.48 15.72
N TRP A 66 22.30 -3.58 16.62
CA TRP A 66 23.43 -3.67 17.52
C TRP A 66 22.97 -3.73 18.97
N LEU A 67 23.63 -4.60 19.75
CA LEU A 67 23.44 -4.67 21.19
C LEU A 67 24.25 -3.58 21.87
N LYS A 68 23.96 -3.31 23.15
CA LYS A 68 24.69 -2.33 23.97
C LYS A 68 26.18 -2.63 24.14
N ASP A 69 26.57 -3.89 24.05
CA ASP A 69 27.97 -4.33 24.07
C ASP A 69 28.69 -4.17 22.71
N GLY A 70 28.01 -3.64 21.70
CA GLY A 70 28.51 -3.48 20.34
C GLY A 70 28.38 -4.71 19.43
N THR A 71 27.85 -5.81 19.94
CA THR A 71 27.59 -7.03 19.16
C THR A 71 26.53 -6.77 18.09
N GLU A 72 26.78 -7.30 16.88
CA GLU A 72 25.85 -7.25 15.76
C GLU A 72 24.90 -8.46 15.80
N GLU A 73 23.61 -8.20 15.77
CA GLU A 73 22.55 -9.22 15.69
C GLU A 73 21.65 -9.00 14.50
N TRP A 74 21.08 -10.09 13.96
CA TRP A 74 20.17 -10.04 12.84
C TRP A 74 18.79 -10.51 13.24
N ILE A 75 17.76 -9.72 12.89
CA ILE A 75 16.36 -10.02 13.18
C ILE A 75 15.61 -10.23 11.86
N LEU A 76 15.07 -11.43 11.66
CA LEU A 76 14.14 -11.75 10.58
C LEU A 76 12.72 -11.52 11.05
N ILE A 77 11.96 -10.67 10.35
CA ILE A 77 10.55 -10.45 10.62
C ILE A 77 9.73 -10.95 9.44
N HIS A 78 8.89 -11.90 9.71
CA HIS A 78 7.97 -12.50 8.76
C HIS A 78 6.53 -12.11 9.11
N ILE A 79 5.79 -11.52 8.16
CA ILE A 79 4.42 -11.08 8.38
C ILE A 79 3.46 -11.91 7.54
N GLU A 80 2.60 -12.67 8.19
CA GLU A 80 1.53 -13.44 7.57
C GLU A 80 0.20 -12.69 7.64
N VAL A 81 -0.27 -12.19 6.50
CA VAL A 81 -1.49 -11.35 6.41
C VAL A 81 -2.75 -12.15 6.09
N GLN A 82 -2.65 -13.32 5.46
CA GLN A 82 -3.80 -14.00 4.85
C GLN A 82 -4.41 -15.13 5.69
N GLY A 83 -3.75 -15.59 6.73
CA GLY A 83 -4.33 -16.54 7.69
C GLY A 83 -4.85 -17.85 7.09
N GLN A 84 -4.31 -18.29 5.97
CA GLN A 84 -4.45 -19.69 5.61
C GLN A 84 -3.52 -20.47 6.54
N PRO A 85 -4.03 -21.46 7.29
CA PRO A 85 -3.18 -22.33 8.10
C PRO A 85 -2.37 -23.19 7.14
N VAL A 86 -1.28 -22.62 6.65
CA VAL A 86 -0.35 -23.34 5.79
C VAL A 86 0.46 -24.21 6.72
N LYS A 87 0.27 -25.51 6.69
CA LYS A 87 1.13 -26.49 7.40
C LYS A 87 2.61 -26.23 7.14
N ILE A 88 2.94 -25.58 6.05
CA ILE A 88 4.25 -25.20 5.56
C ILE A 88 4.85 -23.98 6.28
N PHE A 89 4.04 -23.16 7.03
CA PHE A 89 4.54 -21.91 7.64
C PHE A 89 5.72 -22.14 8.60
N PRO A 90 5.64 -23.06 9.60
CA PRO A 90 6.77 -23.33 10.49
C PRO A 90 8.01 -23.87 9.76
N GLU A 91 7.83 -24.74 8.77
CA GLU A 91 8.90 -25.26 7.92
C GLU A 91 9.62 -24.14 7.17
N ARG A 92 8.85 -23.19 6.61
CA ARG A 92 9.40 -22.02 5.92
C ARG A 92 10.20 -21.12 6.85
N MET A 93 9.73 -20.86 8.07
CA MET A 93 10.49 -20.11 9.08
C MET A 93 11.83 -20.76 9.36
N TYR A 94 11.86 -22.11 9.44
CA TYR A 94 13.09 -22.89 9.57
C TYR A 94 14.00 -22.75 8.34
N ILE A 95 13.44 -22.90 7.12
CA ILE A 95 14.20 -22.81 5.88
C ILE A 95 14.84 -21.41 5.74
N TYR A 96 14.12 -20.33 6.10
CA TYR A 96 14.66 -18.98 6.08
C TYR A 96 15.82 -18.81 7.06
N ASN A 97 15.66 -19.27 8.29
CA ASN A 97 16.73 -19.25 9.29
C ASN A 97 17.96 -20.05 8.83
N TYR A 98 17.73 -21.27 8.35
CA TYR A 98 18.79 -22.15 7.87
C TYR A 98 19.58 -21.51 6.72
N ARG A 99 18.92 -21.04 5.67
CA ARG A 99 19.59 -20.45 4.49
C ARG A 99 20.36 -19.18 4.83
N LEU A 100 19.81 -18.32 5.67
CA LEU A 100 20.48 -17.10 6.14
C LEU A 100 21.72 -17.46 6.97
N ARG A 101 21.61 -18.42 7.88
CA ARG A 101 22.74 -18.88 8.69
C ARG A 101 23.85 -19.53 7.85
N ASP A 102 23.48 -20.34 6.89
CA ASP A 102 24.43 -21.00 5.99
C ASP A 102 25.19 -19.96 5.16
N LYS A 103 24.48 -19.04 4.51
CA LYS A 103 25.09 -18.03 3.65
C LYS A 103 25.95 -16.99 4.40
N PHE A 104 25.47 -16.50 5.54
CA PHE A 104 26.08 -15.35 6.22
C PHE A 104 26.85 -15.73 7.49
N ASN A 105 26.77 -16.98 7.94
CA ASN A 105 27.37 -17.46 9.18
C ASN A 105 27.01 -16.60 10.41
N ARG A 106 25.71 -16.19 10.51
CA ARG A 106 25.19 -15.32 11.57
C ARG A 106 24.07 -16.02 12.33
N LYS A 107 23.94 -15.68 13.62
CA LYS A 107 22.76 -16.04 14.39
C LYS A 107 21.59 -15.16 13.96
N ILE A 108 20.41 -15.73 13.86
CA ILE A 108 19.19 -15.02 13.42
C ILE A 108 18.12 -15.18 14.48
N THR A 109 17.63 -14.09 15.01
CA THR A 109 16.38 -14.07 15.78
C THR A 109 15.21 -13.89 14.81
N ALA A 110 14.19 -14.74 14.92
CA ALA A 110 13.03 -14.67 14.04
C ALA A 110 11.74 -14.32 14.77
N TRP A 111 10.97 -13.42 14.17
CA TRP A 111 9.63 -13.02 14.59
C TRP A 111 8.62 -13.32 13.50
N ALA A 112 7.51 -13.98 13.88
CA ALA A 112 6.33 -14.13 13.06
C ALA A 112 5.24 -13.17 13.54
N ILE A 113 4.81 -12.23 12.70
CA ILE A 113 3.65 -11.35 12.97
C ILE A 113 2.45 -11.92 12.22
N LEU A 114 1.45 -12.43 12.95
CA LEU A 114 0.28 -13.09 12.40
C LEU A 114 -0.92 -12.13 12.42
N ALA A 115 -1.25 -11.58 11.25
CA ALA A 115 -2.34 -10.63 11.02
C ALA A 115 -3.57 -11.31 10.38
N ASP A 116 -3.91 -12.51 10.84
CA ASP A 116 -5.06 -13.30 10.40
C ASP A 116 -6.14 -13.45 11.47
N ARG A 117 -7.35 -13.89 11.06
CA ARG A 117 -8.52 -14.04 11.93
C ARG A 117 -8.57 -15.37 12.69
N ASN A 118 -7.73 -16.34 12.36
CA ASN A 118 -7.77 -17.64 13.01
C ASN A 118 -7.05 -17.63 14.36
N LYS A 119 -7.79 -17.43 15.44
CA LYS A 119 -7.25 -17.38 16.81
C LYS A 119 -6.48 -18.63 17.24
N LYS A 120 -6.77 -19.78 16.60
CA LYS A 120 -6.16 -21.07 16.95
C LYS A 120 -4.87 -21.35 16.16
N PHE A 121 -4.58 -20.59 15.12
CA PHE A 121 -3.34 -20.73 14.36
C PHE A 121 -2.21 -20.04 15.12
N LEU A 122 -1.44 -20.82 15.88
CA LEU A 122 -0.36 -20.38 16.75
C LEU A 122 0.90 -21.20 16.49
N PRO A 123 1.52 -21.07 15.32
CA PRO A 123 2.73 -21.81 14.98
C PRO A 123 3.93 -21.19 15.73
N THR A 124 4.50 -21.91 16.67
CA THR A 124 5.66 -21.48 17.46
C THR A 124 6.96 -22.16 17.07
N HIS A 125 6.87 -23.30 16.41
CA HIS A 125 8.04 -24.10 16.08
C HIS A 125 7.82 -24.98 14.83
N TYR A 126 8.92 -25.37 14.21
CA TYR A 126 9.02 -26.47 13.26
C TYR A 126 9.65 -27.68 13.93
N LYS A 127 9.08 -28.86 13.71
CA LYS A 127 9.61 -30.12 14.19
C LYS A 127 9.48 -31.18 13.11
N GLU A 128 10.57 -31.81 12.82
CA GLU A 128 10.65 -32.97 11.91
C GLU A 128 11.50 -34.07 12.55
N SER A 129 11.10 -35.35 12.37
CA SER A 129 11.86 -36.49 12.84
C SER A 129 11.83 -37.58 11.77
N TYR A 130 13.01 -38.08 11.42
CA TYR A 130 13.17 -39.12 10.43
C TYR A 130 14.38 -40.03 10.77
N LEU A 131 14.17 -41.32 10.86
CA LEU A 131 15.20 -42.34 11.12
C LEU A 131 16.17 -42.02 12.28
N GLY A 132 15.64 -41.46 13.39
CA GLY A 132 16.44 -41.10 14.57
C GLY A 132 17.04 -39.71 14.53
N THR A 133 17.00 -39.01 13.38
CA THR A 133 17.36 -37.57 13.27
C THR A 133 16.16 -36.70 13.58
N THR A 134 16.35 -35.70 14.46
CA THR A 134 15.28 -34.75 14.82
C THR A 134 15.77 -33.34 14.65
N ILE A 135 14.96 -32.51 13.98
CA ILE A 135 15.10 -31.05 13.89
C ILE A 135 14.02 -30.43 14.77
N PHE A 136 14.42 -29.49 15.62
CA PHE A 136 13.50 -28.65 16.37
C PHE A 136 13.95 -27.19 16.26
N TYR A 137 13.08 -26.34 15.71
CA TYR A 137 13.34 -24.91 15.53
C TYR A 137 12.17 -24.11 16.07
N GLU A 138 12.42 -23.26 17.07
CA GLU A 138 11.45 -22.41 17.70
C GLU A 138 11.70 -20.93 17.31
N PHE A 139 10.63 -20.16 17.15
CA PHE A 139 10.68 -18.74 16.78
C PHE A 139 9.67 -17.92 17.58
N ASN A 140 9.93 -16.61 17.67
CA ASN A 140 9.03 -15.69 18.37
C ASN A 140 7.78 -15.41 17.53
N MET A 141 6.64 -15.12 18.19
CA MET A 141 5.37 -14.90 17.52
C MET A 141 4.59 -13.75 18.17
N LEU A 142 4.07 -12.86 17.32
CA LEU A 142 3.08 -11.85 17.68
C LEU A 142 1.75 -12.16 16.97
N LYS A 143 0.80 -12.77 17.68
CA LYS A 143 -0.56 -13.01 17.18
C LYS A 143 -1.47 -11.83 17.45
N ILE A 144 -1.78 -11.03 16.42
CA ILE A 144 -2.49 -9.76 16.57
C ILE A 144 -3.92 -9.95 17.08
N ILE A 145 -4.68 -10.92 16.52
CA ILE A 145 -6.09 -11.14 16.90
C ILE A 145 -6.27 -11.53 18.37
N ASN A 146 -5.22 -12.01 19.02
CA ASN A 146 -5.21 -12.43 20.43
C ASN A 146 -4.73 -11.32 21.39
N GLN A 147 -4.33 -10.15 20.86
CA GLN A 147 -3.90 -9.03 21.71
C GLN A 147 -5.09 -8.42 22.45
N ASP A 148 -4.81 -7.93 23.67
CA ASP A 148 -5.78 -7.21 24.49
C ASP A 148 -5.91 -5.76 23.99
N GLU A 149 -7.13 -5.39 23.59
CA GLU A 149 -7.42 -4.06 23.04
C GLU A 149 -7.21 -2.95 24.06
N GLU A 150 -7.65 -3.17 25.31
CA GLU A 150 -7.54 -2.19 26.38
C GLU A 150 -6.06 -1.95 26.76
N ALA A 151 -5.27 -3.02 26.78
CA ALA A 151 -3.83 -2.91 27.00
C ALA A 151 -3.15 -2.10 25.88
N LEU A 152 -3.48 -2.37 24.61
CA LEU A 152 -2.95 -1.61 23.46
C LEU A 152 -3.33 -0.12 23.53
N ARG A 153 -4.54 0.21 23.99
CA ARG A 153 -5.00 1.60 24.14
C ARG A 153 -4.24 2.34 25.24
N ARG A 154 -3.82 1.64 26.31
CA ARG A 154 -3.04 2.22 27.41
C ARG A 154 -1.54 2.37 27.12
N MET A 155 -1.02 1.63 26.12
CA MET A 155 0.40 1.71 25.76
C MET A 155 0.74 3.05 25.10
N GLU A 156 1.81 3.71 25.57
CA GLU A 156 2.37 4.92 24.96
C GLU A 156 3.11 4.61 23.64
N ASN A 157 3.54 3.36 23.44
CA ASN A 157 4.32 2.91 22.30
C ASN A 157 3.58 3.13 20.97
N PRO A 158 4.18 3.83 19.97
CA PRO A 158 3.57 4.07 18.66
C PRO A 158 3.21 2.79 17.89
N PHE A 159 4.01 1.72 18.03
CA PHE A 159 3.72 0.46 17.36
C PHE A 159 2.43 -0.21 17.86
N ALA A 160 2.01 0.09 19.09
CA ALA A 160 0.71 -0.36 19.59
C ALA A 160 -0.47 0.16 18.76
N ILE A 161 -0.35 1.33 18.11
CA ILE A 161 -1.36 1.84 17.15
C ILE A 161 -1.42 0.97 15.89
N VAL A 162 -0.29 0.49 15.41
CA VAL A 162 -0.24 -0.44 14.26
C VAL A 162 -0.99 -1.71 14.62
N VAL A 163 -0.64 -2.32 15.76
CA VAL A 163 -1.28 -3.55 16.24
C VAL A 163 -2.78 -3.36 16.50
N LEU A 164 -3.17 -2.24 17.14
CA LEU A 164 -4.56 -1.89 17.39
C LEU A 164 -5.35 -1.71 16.09
N THR A 165 -4.77 -1.03 15.09
CA THR A 165 -5.38 -0.84 13.76
C THR A 165 -5.72 -2.19 13.12
N VAL A 166 -4.75 -3.10 13.12
CA VAL A 166 -4.92 -4.42 12.51
C VAL A 166 -5.90 -5.27 13.32
N LEU A 167 -5.80 -5.26 14.66
CA LEU A 167 -6.71 -5.97 15.56
C LEU A 167 -8.17 -5.58 15.31
N LEU A 168 -8.45 -4.29 15.27
CA LEU A 168 -9.80 -3.77 15.06
C LEU A 168 -10.31 -4.07 13.64
N ALA A 169 -9.44 -4.00 12.64
CA ALA A 169 -9.78 -4.40 11.27
C ALA A 169 -10.08 -5.91 11.15
N LEU A 170 -9.35 -6.76 11.91
CA LEU A 170 -9.59 -8.20 11.97
C LEU A 170 -10.88 -8.55 12.72
N LYS A 171 -11.20 -7.85 13.81
CA LYS A 171 -12.42 -8.08 14.62
C LYS A 171 -13.68 -7.71 13.83
N LYS A 172 -13.63 -6.71 12.96
CA LYS A 172 -14.80 -6.31 12.17
C LYS A 172 -15.07 -7.32 11.05
N THR A 173 -16.19 -8.02 11.19
CA THR A 173 -16.77 -8.82 10.12
C THR A 173 -17.62 -7.91 9.25
N LYS A 174 -17.37 -7.94 7.94
CA LYS A 174 -18.16 -7.37 6.83
C LYS A 174 -19.25 -6.35 7.18
N THR A 175 -19.21 -5.18 6.56
CA THR A 175 -20.29 -4.53 5.86
C THR A 175 -20.91 -3.25 6.38
N ASN A 176 -20.61 -2.69 7.52
CA ASN A 176 -21.10 -1.33 7.72
C ASN A 176 -19.93 -0.33 7.54
N GLU A 177 -19.90 0.31 6.35
CA GLU A 177 -18.87 1.29 6.03
C GLU A 177 -18.89 2.50 6.99
N ILE A 178 -20.03 2.82 7.58
CA ILE A 178 -20.16 3.85 8.63
C ILE A 178 -19.38 3.44 9.87
N GLU A 179 -19.48 2.17 10.29
CA GLU A 179 -18.69 1.66 11.41
C GLU A 179 -17.17 1.69 11.14
N LEU A 180 -16.75 1.54 9.88
CA LEU A 180 -15.35 1.68 9.50
C LEU A 180 -14.87 3.13 9.61
N ILE A 181 -15.74 4.10 9.32
CA ILE A 181 -15.44 5.53 9.51
C ILE A 181 -15.23 5.82 10.99
N ASP A 182 -16.13 5.35 11.84
CA ASP A 182 -16.05 5.56 13.30
C ASP A 182 -14.83 4.87 13.89
N LEU A 183 -14.51 3.65 13.42
CA LEU A 183 -13.28 2.96 13.75
C LEU A 183 -12.03 3.79 13.42
N LYS A 184 -11.98 4.33 12.21
CA LYS A 184 -10.82 5.12 11.76
C LYS A 184 -10.71 6.41 12.54
N MET A 185 -11.83 7.08 12.86
CA MET A 185 -11.86 8.26 13.72
C MET A 185 -11.38 7.95 15.15
N ASP A 186 -11.77 6.80 15.70
CA ASP A 186 -11.31 6.33 17.00
C ASP A 186 -9.78 6.12 17.02
N LEU A 187 -9.24 5.44 16.01
CA LEU A 187 -7.78 5.26 15.85
C LEU A 187 -7.01 6.57 15.69
N VAL A 188 -7.57 7.54 14.97
CA VAL A 188 -6.99 8.89 14.89
C VAL A 188 -6.97 9.57 16.25
N LYS A 189 -8.05 9.45 17.04
CA LYS A 189 -8.08 9.97 18.41
C LYS A 189 -7.04 9.31 19.31
N GLU A 190 -6.88 7.99 19.20
CA GLU A 190 -5.85 7.26 19.94
C GLU A 190 -4.43 7.72 19.57
N LEU A 191 -4.18 7.94 18.28
CA LEU A 191 -2.92 8.50 17.82
C LEU A 191 -2.65 9.89 18.39
N MET A 192 -3.70 10.74 18.45
CA MET A 192 -3.59 12.12 18.96
C MET A 192 -3.36 12.23 20.45
N LYS A 193 -3.76 11.24 21.25
CA LYS A 193 -3.54 11.21 22.71
C LYS A 193 -2.07 11.02 23.07
N ARG A 194 -1.26 10.44 22.17
CA ARG A 194 0.12 10.06 22.44
C ARG A 194 1.10 11.14 22.02
N LYS A 195 2.20 11.27 22.78
CA LYS A 195 3.33 12.14 22.43
C LYS A 195 4.25 11.44 21.42
N ILE A 196 3.91 11.51 20.13
CA ILE A 196 4.62 10.84 19.06
C ILE A 196 5.33 11.86 18.19
N GLU A 197 6.52 11.54 17.74
CA GLU A 197 7.30 12.38 16.82
C GLU A 197 6.57 12.58 15.47
N LYS A 198 6.69 13.76 14.89
CA LYS A 198 6.02 14.17 13.65
C LYS A 198 6.21 13.17 12.50
N LYS A 199 7.45 12.65 12.32
CA LYS A 199 7.76 11.66 11.28
C LYS A 199 6.96 10.37 11.47
N LYS A 200 6.88 9.87 12.70
CA LYS A 200 6.13 8.66 13.07
C LYS A 200 4.62 8.86 12.94
N ILE A 201 4.11 10.05 13.28
CA ILE A 201 2.69 10.41 13.05
C ILE A 201 2.33 10.27 11.57
N LYS A 202 3.17 10.78 10.67
CA LYS A 202 2.94 10.68 9.23
C LYS A 202 2.88 9.23 8.76
N ALA A 203 3.81 8.39 9.22
CA ALA A 203 3.84 6.97 8.90
C ALA A 203 2.58 6.24 9.39
N LEU A 204 2.18 6.48 10.65
CA LEU A 204 0.98 5.91 11.27
C LEU A 204 -0.30 6.35 10.56
N MET A 205 -0.45 7.63 10.21
CA MET A 205 -1.59 8.12 9.45
C MET A 205 -1.67 7.50 8.06
N ASN A 206 -0.54 7.34 7.37
CA ASN A 206 -0.50 6.64 6.09
C ASN A 206 -0.93 5.17 6.25
N PHE A 207 -0.41 4.49 7.27
CA PHE A 207 -0.80 3.11 7.57
C PHE A 207 -2.30 2.99 7.84
N LEU A 208 -2.86 3.84 8.72
CA LEU A 208 -4.29 3.93 9.01
C LEU A 208 -5.13 4.18 7.75
N GLN A 209 -4.69 5.13 6.91
CA GLN A 209 -5.42 5.52 5.71
C GLN A 209 -5.52 4.38 4.69
N TYR A 210 -4.45 3.62 4.52
CA TYR A 210 -4.36 2.56 3.52
C TYR A 210 -4.77 1.19 4.04
N TYR A 211 -4.68 0.94 5.34
CA TYR A 211 -5.12 -0.32 5.95
C TYR A 211 -6.64 -0.37 6.14
N VAL A 212 -7.25 0.72 6.65
CA VAL A 212 -8.72 0.89 6.79
C VAL A 212 -9.23 1.71 5.62
N ARG A 213 -9.70 1.04 4.56
CA ARG A 213 -10.14 1.67 3.29
C ARG A 213 -11.63 1.86 3.25
N PHE A 214 -12.04 2.94 2.55
CA PHE A 214 -13.42 3.27 2.22
C PHE A 214 -13.58 3.39 0.71
N ASN A 215 -14.84 3.38 0.25
CA ASN A 215 -15.21 3.90 -1.06
C ASN A 215 -14.99 5.44 -1.11
N SER A 216 -15.16 6.05 -2.27
CA SER A 216 -14.94 7.50 -2.45
C SER A 216 -15.92 8.36 -1.66
N GLU A 217 -17.16 7.92 -1.49
CA GLU A 217 -18.21 8.64 -0.75
C GLU A 217 -17.89 8.67 0.76
N ASN A 218 -17.57 7.54 1.34
CA ASN A 218 -17.23 7.42 2.76
C ASN A 218 -15.87 8.06 3.09
N THR A 219 -14.97 8.16 2.11
CA THR A 219 -13.76 8.96 2.27
C THR A 219 -14.10 10.44 2.49
N LEU A 220 -15.06 10.99 1.75
CA LEU A 220 -15.51 12.37 1.93
C LEU A 220 -16.20 12.58 3.30
N ILE A 221 -16.98 11.61 3.76
CA ILE A 221 -17.62 11.67 5.09
C ILE A 221 -16.56 11.67 6.19
N PHE A 222 -15.56 10.78 6.09
CA PHE A 222 -14.44 10.73 7.02
C PHE A 222 -13.66 12.06 7.05
N GLU A 223 -13.37 12.63 5.88
CA GLU A 223 -12.67 13.91 5.76
C GLU A 223 -13.46 15.06 6.42
N LYS A 224 -14.77 15.12 6.21
CA LYS A 224 -15.63 16.10 6.88
C LYS A 224 -15.65 15.93 8.39
N LYS A 225 -15.76 14.69 8.91
CA LYS A 225 -15.68 14.41 10.36
C LYS A 225 -14.31 14.83 10.92
N LEU A 226 -13.24 14.58 10.17
CA LEU A 226 -11.89 14.96 10.56
C LEU A 226 -11.72 16.50 10.58
N GLU A 227 -12.33 17.21 9.62
CA GLU A 227 -12.35 18.68 9.59
C GLU A 227 -13.13 19.28 10.78
N GLN A 228 -14.25 18.71 11.13
CA GLN A 228 -15.02 19.16 12.33
C GLN A 228 -14.24 18.94 13.63
N PHE A 229 -13.30 18.01 13.61
CA PHE A 229 -12.40 17.76 14.74
C PHE A 229 -11.29 18.82 14.86
N LYS A 230 -11.01 19.62 13.81
CA LYS A 230 -9.97 20.67 13.74
C LYS A 230 -10.11 21.80 14.78
N GLY A 231 -11.24 21.95 15.43
CA GLY A 231 -11.46 22.96 16.50
C GLY A 231 -10.76 22.67 17.83
N LYS A 232 -10.06 21.55 17.99
CA LYS A 232 -9.32 21.15 19.19
C LYS A 232 -7.83 21.04 18.86
N THR A 233 -6.96 21.53 19.73
CA THR A 233 -5.49 21.57 19.57
C THR A 233 -4.92 20.23 19.07
N TYR A 234 -4.38 20.25 17.84
CA TYR A 234 -3.71 19.07 17.26
C TYR A 234 -2.23 19.01 17.68
N PRO A 235 -1.65 17.81 17.86
CA PRO A 235 -0.20 17.69 17.87
C PRO A 235 0.35 18.21 16.54
N MET A 236 1.39 19.04 16.62
CA MET A 236 2.09 19.61 15.48
C MET A 236 2.54 18.48 14.53
N GLY A 237 2.04 18.45 13.32
CA GLY A 237 2.32 17.39 12.32
C GLY A 237 1.08 16.80 11.65
N ILE A 238 -0.05 16.65 12.37
CA ILE A 238 -1.31 16.18 11.77
C ILE A 238 -1.90 17.27 10.86
N GLU A 239 -1.82 18.53 11.26
CA GLU A 239 -2.32 19.65 10.48
C GLU A 239 -1.59 19.81 9.13
N GLU A 240 -0.24 19.75 9.13
CA GLU A 240 0.55 19.73 7.90
C GLU A 240 0.26 18.51 7.02
N LEU A 241 0.06 17.34 7.62
CA LEU A 241 -0.29 16.14 6.88
C LEU A 241 -1.63 16.28 6.16
N LEU A 242 -2.63 16.86 6.84
CA LEU A 242 -3.96 17.11 6.28
C LEU A 242 -3.89 18.15 5.15
N LEU A 243 -3.10 19.21 5.32
CA LEU A 243 -2.83 20.20 4.27
C LEU A 243 -2.15 19.54 3.05
N HIS A 244 -1.09 18.78 3.26
CA HIS A 244 -0.39 18.09 2.18
C HIS A 244 -1.27 17.05 1.46
N GLN A 245 -2.15 16.35 2.18
CA GLN A 245 -3.12 15.44 1.55
C GLN A 245 -4.17 16.20 0.72
N ALA A 246 -4.61 17.36 1.18
CA ALA A 246 -5.53 18.20 0.45
C ALA A 246 -4.88 18.76 -0.83
N GLU A 247 -3.63 19.22 -0.76
CA GLU A 247 -2.83 19.67 -1.90
C GLU A 247 -2.61 18.55 -2.93
N THR A 248 -2.13 17.38 -2.53
CA THR A 248 -1.90 16.24 -3.42
C THR A 248 -3.19 15.75 -4.09
N LYS A 249 -4.33 15.83 -3.39
CA LYS A 249 -5.65 15.54 -4.00
C LYS A 249 -6.10 16.63 -4.96
N GLY A 250 -5.81 17.89 -4.66
CA GLY A 250 -6.06 19.02 -5.53
C GLY A 250 -5.30 18.88 -6.85
N GLU A 251 -4.02 18.58 -6.78
CA GLU A 251 -3.16 18.32 -7.94
C GLU A 251 -3.68 17.16 -8.80
N LYS A 252 -3.94 16.00 -8.23
CA LYS A 252 -4.47 14.84 -8.96
C LYS A 252 -5.85 15.09 -9.58
N ARG A 253 -6.71 15.89 -8.94
CA ARG A 253 -7.99 16.32 -9.53
C ARG A 253 -7.79 17.32 -10.65
N GLY A 254 -6.83 18.23 -10.52
CA GLY A 254 -6.42 19.19 -11.55
C GLY A 254 -5.87 18.48 -12.78
N GLU A 255 -4.95 17.55 -12.60
CA GLU A 255 -4.33 16.71 -13.63
C GLU A 255 -5.39 15.92 -14.42
N LYS A 256 -6.26 15.20 -13.74
CA LYS A 256 -7.34 14.42 -14.36
C LYS A 256 -8.39 15.29 -15.10
N ARG A 257 -8.63 16.52 -14.62
CA ARG A 257 -9.47 17.50 -15.33
C ARG A 257 -8.76 18.09 -16.54
N GLY A 258 -7.44 18.33 -16.43
CA GLY A 258 -6.58 18.78 -17.52
C GLY A 258 -6.51 17.76 -18.63
N GLU A 259 -6.28 16.51 -18.30
CA GLU A 259 -6.23 15.35 -19.22
C GLU A 259 -7.56 15.21 -20.00
N LYS A 260 -8.70 15.13 -19.31
CA LYS A 260 -10.03 15.10 -19.95
C LYS A 260 -10.34 16.32 -20.84
N ARG A 261 -9.86 17.51 -20.45
CA ARG A 261 -10.03 18.71 -21.29
C ARG A 261 -9.10 18.68 -22.50
N GLY A 262 -7.88 18.17 -22.34
CA GLY A 262 -6.91 17.96 -23.42
C GLY A 262 -7.43 16.97 -24.45
N GLU A 263 -7.93 15.83 -23.99
CA GLU A 263 -8.52 14.76 -24.83
C GLU A 263 -9.71 15.30 -25.65
N LYS A 264 -10.69 15.94 -25.02
CA LYS A 264 -11.82 16.56 -25.74
C LYS A 264 -11.42 17.68 -26.70
N ARG A 265 -10.33 18.42 -26.42
CA ARG A 265 -9.81 19.43 -27.35
C ARG A 265 -9.08 18.81 -28.50
N GLY A 266 -8.34 17.71 -28.25
CA GLY A 266 -7.66 16.89 -29.26
C GLY A 266 -8.65 16.26 -30.24
N GLU A 267 -9.70 15.61 -29.73
CA GLU A 267 -10.79 15.04 -30.52
C GLU A 267 -11.42 16.08 -31.46
N LYS A 268 -11.89 17.21 -30.90
CA LYS A 268 -12.49 18.28 -31.68
C LYS A 268 -11.55 18.91 -32.74
N ARG A 269 -10.23 18.97 -32.45
CA ARG A 269 -9.24 19.43 -33.44
C ARG A 269 -9.02 18.38 -34.52
N GLY A 270 -8.96 17.10 -34.15
CA GLY A 270 -8.84 15.98 -35.07
C GLY A 270 -10.02 15.90 -36.05
N GLU A 271 -11.27 15.99 -35.53
CA GLU A 271 -12.49 16.03 -36.33
C GLU A 271 -12.49 17.17 -37.37
N LYS A 272 -12.18 18.40 -36.92
CA LYS A 272 -12.11 19.57 -37.83
C LYS A 272 -11.02 19.45 -38.85
N LEU A 273 -9.87 18.86 -38.53
CA LEU A 273 -8.78 18.65 -39.45
C LEU A 273 -9.16 17.57 -40.49
N ALA A 274 -9.77 16.48 -40.07
CA ALA A 274 -10.27 15.41 -40.92
C ALA A 274 -11.34 15.95 -41.90
N GLU A 275 -12.31 16.74 -41.38
CA GLU A 275 -13.33 17.36 -42.20
C GLU A 275 -12.71 18.28 -43.30
N LYS A 276 -11.70 19.07 -42.91
CA LYS A 276 -10.99 19.96 -43.85
C LYS A 276 -10.22 19.17 -44.91
N LEU A 277 -9.54 18.10 -44.54
CA LEU A 277 -8.82 17.25 -45.47
C LEU A 277 -9.75 16.52 -46.46
N ILE A 278 -10.89 16.02 -45.97
CA ILE A 278 -11.91 15.39 -46.81
C ILE A 278 -12.48 16.42 -47.81
N THR A 279 -12.79 17.63 -47.32
CA THR A 279 -13.30 18.73 -48.17
C THR A 279 -12.32 19.10 -49.29
N GLU A 280 -11.01 19.25 -48.96
CA GLU A 280 -9.96 19.49 -49.97
C GLU A 280 -9.80 18.35 -50.94
N ALA A 281 -9.87 17.09 -50.49
CA ALA A 281 -9.75 15.92 -51.34
C ALA A 281 -10.92 15.81 -52.33
N ILE A 282 -12.15 16.10 -51.88
CA ILE A 282 -13.35 16.16 -52.74
C ILE A 282 -13.18 17.22 -53.82
N ARG A 283 -12.70 18.41 -53.48
CA ARG A 283 -12.41 19.48 -54.43
C ARG A 283 -11.39 19.07 -55.48
N ASN A 284 -10.28 18.52 -55.05
CA ASN A 284 -9.20 18.09 -55.94
C ASN A 284 -9.65 16.97 -56.89
N ALA A 285 -10.48 16.06 -56.44
CA ALA A 285 -11.08 15.02 -57.27
C ALA A 285 -11.99 15.63 -58.34
N ARG A 286 -12.80 16.62 -57.99
CA ARG A 286 -13.69 17.32 -58.90
C ARG A 286 -12.92 18.11 -59.95
N LEU A 287 -11.87 18.85 -59.59
CA LEU A 287 -10.98 19.57 -60.49
C LEU A 287 -10.26 18.68 -61.49
N LYS A 288 -10.02 17.41 -61.12
CA LYS A 288 -9.43 16.39 -61.98
C LYS A 288 -10.45 15.69 -62.91
N GLY A 289 -11.72 16.13 -62.91
CA GLY A 289 -12.75 15.63 -63.79
C GLY A 289 -13.54 14.41 -63.28
N ALA A 290 -13.39 14.05 -61.97
CA ALA A 290 -14.19 12.98 -61.40
C ALA A 290 -15.69 13.35 -61.34
N SER A 291 -16.60 12.38 -61.60
CA SER A 291 -18.03 12.61 -61.46
C SER A 291 -18.45 12.70 -59.98
N ILE A 292 -19.55 13.41 -59.72
CA ILE A 292 -20.07 13.56 -58.35
C ILE A 292 -20.45 12.21 -57.76
N GLU A 293 -20.98 11.30 -58.55
CA GLU A 293 -21.33 9.94 -58.16
C GLU A 293 -20.10 9.12 -57.75
N PHE A 294 -19.01 9.24 -58.55
CA PHE A 294 -17.74 8.57 -58.21
C PHE A 294 -17.13 9.11 -56.91
N ILE A 295 -17.16 10.44 -56.71
CA ILE A 295 -16.68 11.07 -55.48
C ILE A 295 -17.52 10.61 -54.26
N ALA A 296 -18.83 10.57 -54.40
CA ALA A 296 -19.74 10.09 -53.39
C ALA A 296 -19.42 8.64 -52.94
N ASP A 297 -19.17 7.77 -53.90
CA ASP A 297 -18.80 6.36 -53.66
C ASP A 297 -17.45 6.25 -52.96
N VAL A 298 -16.40 6.93 -53.45
CA VAL A 298 -15.04 6.88 -52.88
C VAL A 298 -14.99 7.38 -51.42
N PHE A 299 -15.74 8.45 -51.11
CA PHE A 299 -15.74 9.04 -49.76
C PHE A 299 -16.86 8.51 -48.86
N ASN A 300 -17.66 7.57 -49.34
CA ASN A 300 -18.83 6.99 -48.66
C ASN A 300 -19.78 8.09 -48.11
N LEU A 301 -20.08 9.07 -49.02
CA LEU A 301 -21.00 10.19 -48.76
C LEU A 301 -22.20 10.11 -49.74
N SER A 302 -23.30 10.78 -49.37
CA SER A 302 -24.41 10.93 -50.30
C SER A 302 -24.06 11.94 -51.43
N VAL A 303 -24.65 11.80 -52.59
CA VAL A 303 -24.49 12.71 -53.74
C VAL A 303 -24.87 14.14 -53.35
N GLU A 304 -25.92 14.30 -52.58
CA GLU A 304 -26.38 15.59 -52.02
C GLU A 304 -25.32 16.23 -51.15
N LYS A 305 -24.65 15.42 -50.29
CA LYS A 305 -23.60 15.91 -49.41
C LYS A 305 -22.34 16.36 -50.17
N VAL A 306 -21.98 15.66 -51.23
CA VAL A 306 -20.86 16.06 -52.09
C VAL A 306 -21.18 17.39 -52.78
N ARG A 307 -22.42 17.57 -53.29
CA ARG A 307 -22.86 18.84 -53.89
C ARG A 307 -22.83 19.98 -52.88
N GLU A 308 -23.36 19.78 -51.69
CA GLU A 308 -23.35 20.75 -50.60
C GLU A 308 -21.92 21.22 -50.25
N ILE A 309 -20.93 20.29 -50.25
CA ILE A 309 -19.54 20.60 -49.98
C ILE A 309 -18.93 21.42 -51.13
N LEU A 310 -19.23 21.09 -52.37
CA LEU A 310 -18.72 21.79 -53.55
C LEU A 310 -19.35 23.18 -53.68
N ASP A 311 -20.65 23.33 -53.45
CA ASP A 311 -21.38 24.61 -53.54
C ASP A 311 -20.92 25.59 -52.45
N LYS A 312 -20.54 25.15 -51.28
CA LYS A 312 -19.96 26.01 -50.23
C LYS A 312 -18.57 26.53 -50.59
N MET A 313 -17.88 25.91 -51.52
CA MET A 313 -16.52 26.29 -51.95
C MET A 313 -16.50 27.27 -53.15
N ASP A 314 -17.57 27.31 -53.91
CA ASP A 314 -17.71 28.24 -55.06
C ASP A 314 -18.15 29.64 -54.64
N ILE A 315 -18.40 29.90 -53.37
CA ILE A 315 -18.78 31.17 -52.77
C ILE A 315 -17.57 31.95 -52.21
N GLU A 316 -16.38 31.39 -52.17
CA GLU A 316 -15.12 32.09 -51.89
C GLU A 316 -14.26 32.25 -53.15
#